data_e8fa2aa820a29939b75ff52c36d63a26
#
_entry.id   e8fa2aa820a29939b75ff52c36d63a26
#
_cell.length_a   1.000
_cell.length_b   1.000
_cell.length_c   1.000
_cell.angle_alpha   90.00
_cell.angle_beta   90.00
_cell.angle_gamma   90.00
#
_symmetry.space_group_name_H-M   'P 1'
#
loop_
_entity.id
_entity.type
_entity.pdbx_description
1 polymer ?
#
loop_
_entity_poly.entity_id
_entity_poly.type
_entity_poly.pdbx_seq_one_letter_code
_entity_poly.pdbx_strand_id
1 'polypeptide(L)'
;ESAISQKPADDTALSPSSLPPTNAWFDIWQRSFTDTMDFTVKQLDGLFESDDNSYGQGQKQARAEGRIQLAWEPRSGMLSDTDLRFRVRVRLPALQERVDLLLSDNEDENQDNTVRAARNVNANDRDRTTIALRFRPEQDSHYSYRIGAGRRDQLYAKTRYRDALAFSNQWAMLYDAELYYYTRDRLGAEAGVAFQYEINKKHLVRQNNRFYFRDDTNDWLWRHEVHHLFSVDQHNAIIPHFLVEGLSQPNYRVEEVYTGFRWRNNTLRDWLFFEVEPFVLWLRNEDFKTSYGVALRVEAYYGKDT
;
A
#
# COMPACT_ATOMS: atom_id res chain seq x y z
N GLU A 1 -8.46 64.68 30.16
CA GLU A 1 -8.51 63.22 30.22
C GLU A 1 -9.03 62.68 28.90
N SER A 2 -8.14 62.33 28.01
CA SER A 2 -8.43 61.84 26.68
C SER A 2 -8.22 60.32 26.65
N ALA A 3 -9.33 59.60 26.46
CA ALA A 3 -9.31 58.19 26.27
C ALA A 3 -8.82 57.84 24.83
N ILE A 4 -7.70 57.14 24.74
CA ILE A 4 -7.16 56.60 23.50
C ILE A 4 -7.94 55.32 23.18
N SER A 5 -8.79 55.36 22.10
CA SER A 5 -9.44 54.20 21.53
C SER A 5 -8.43 53.37 20.76
N GLN A 6 -8.10 52.20 21.25
CA GLN A 6 -7.34 51.18 20.51
C GLN A 6 -8.30 50.53 19.50
N LYS A 7 -7.95 50.64 18.20
CA LYS A 7 -8.54 49.93 17.11
C LYS A 7 -8.09 48.44 17.18
N PRO A 8 -8.99 47.45 17.09
CA PRO A 8 -8.59 46.05 17.02
C PRO A 8 -7.84 45.78 15.73
N ALA A 9 -6.75 45.02 15.86
CA ALA A 9 -5.97 44.47 14.74
C ALA A 9 -6.89 43.60 13.88
N ASP A 10 -6.81 43.85 12.60
CA ASP A 10 -7.48 43.07 11.54
C ASP A 10 -6.82 41.68 11.48
N ASP A 11 -7.48 40.70 12.07
CA ASP A 11 -7.14 39.29 11.89
C ASP A 11 -7.53 38.91 10.45
N THR A 12 -6.57 39.06 9.55
CA THR A 12 -6.67 38.50 8.19
C THR A 12 -6.60 37.00 8.32
N ALA A 13 -7.74 36.36 8.61
CA ALA A 13 -7.92 34.95 8.46
C ALA A 13 -7.56 34.60 7.02
N LEU A 14 -6.48 33.84 6.84
CA LEU A 14 -6.12 33.19 5.58
C LEU A 14 -7.35 32.40 5.13
N SER A 15 -7.97 32.87 4.06
CA SER A 15 -9.07 32.15 3.42
C SER A 15 -8.64 30.72 3.13
N PRO A 16 -9.45 29.70 3.43
CA PRO A 16 -9.14 28.34 3.05
C PRO A 16 -8.92 28.31 1.54
N SER A 17 -7.80 27.75 1.09
CA SER A 17 -7.47 27.56 -0.30
C SER A 17 -8.71 27.03 -1.02
N SER A 18 -9.20 27.76 -2.03
CA SER A 18 -10.39 27.40 -2.78
C SER A 18 -10.17 26.05 -3.47
N LEU A 19 -10.64 24.98 -2.86
CA LEU A 19 -10.76 23.69 -3.51
C LEU A 19 -11.55 23.87 -4.82
N PRO A 20 -11.16 23.25 -5.91
CA PRO A 20 -11.92 23.31 -7.15
C PRO A 20 -13.36 22.83 -6.92
N PRO A 21 -14.33 23.31 -7.71
CA PRO A 21 -15.74 23.05 -7.45
C PRO A 21 -16.05 21.54 -7.37
N THR A 22 -16.90 21.15 -6.44
CA THR A 22 -17.29 19.76 -6.14
C THR A 22 -17.95 18.99 -7.30
N ASN A 23 -18.08 19.59 -8.46
CA ASN A 23 -18.65 19.00 -9.69
C ASN A 23 -17.60 18.71 -10.76
N ALA A 24 -16.32 18.68 -10.43
CA ALA A 24 -15.29 18.25 -11.38
C ALA A 24 -15.55 16.79 -11.81
N TRP A 25 -15.26 16.45 -13.07
CA TRP A 25 -15.55 15.13 -13.65
C TRP A 25 -14.96 13.98 -12.83
N PHE A 26 -13.80 14.18 -12.22
CA PHE A 26 -13.14 13.16 -11.38
C PHE A 26 -13.82 12.96 -10.02
N ASP A 27 -14.50 13.99 -9.45
CA ASP A 27 -15.33 13.82 -8.24
C ASP A 27 -16.62 13.04 -8.57
N ILE A 28 -17.20 13.28 -9.75
CA ILE A 28 -18.34 12.53 -10.25
C ILE A 28 -17.95 11.08 -10.49
N TRP A 29 -16.81 10.84 -11.12
CA TRP A 29 -16.27 9.51 -11.37
C TRP A 29 -16.01 8.74 -10.07
N GLN A 30 -15.34 9.39 -9.10
CA GLN A 30 -15.04 8.77 -7.80
C GLN A 30 -16.31 8.38 -7.05
N ARG A 31 -17.32 9.26 -7.00
CA ARG A 31 -18.62 8.94 -6.39
C ARG A 31 -19.34 7.82 -7.11
N SER A 32 -19.44 7.88 -8.42
CA SER A 32 -20.09 6.85 -9.24
C SER A 32 -19.40 5.51 -9.09
N PHE A 33 -18.06 5.47 -9.01
CA PHE A 33 -17.29 4.27 -8.79
C PHE A 33 -17.53 3.71 -7.39
N THR A 34 -17.51 4.54 -6.36
CA THR A 34 -17.81 4.16 -4.98
C THR A 34 -19.21 3.57 -4.87
N ASP A 35 -20.24 4.24 -5.42
CA ASP A 35 -21.62 3.77 -5.40
C ASP A 35 -21.79 2.42 -6.11
N THR A 36 -21.10 2.21 -7.25
CA THR A 36 -21.13 0.95 -7.99
C THR A 36 -20.49 -0.17 -7.18
N MET A 37 -19.37 0.11 -6.53
CA MET A 37 -18.67 -0.85 -5.69
C MET A 37 -19.50 -1.21 -4.45
N ASP A 38 -20.08 -0.24 -3.78
CA ASP A 38 -20.95 -0.48 -2.61
C ASP A 38 -22.20 -1.29 -2.98
N PHE A 39 -22.79 -1.06 -4.16
CA PHE A 39 -23.90 -1.89 -4.66
C PHE A 39 -23.48 -3.35 -4.86
N THR A 40 -22.32 -3.60 -5.48
CA THR A 40 -21.77 -4.95 -5.70
C THR A 40 -21.50 -5.64 -4.37
N VAL A 41 -20.94 -4.90 -3.42
CA VAL A 41 -20.64 -5.40 -2.07
C VAL A 41 -21.91 -5.80 -1.32
N LYS A 42 -22.98 -5.00 -1.38
CA LYS A 42 -24.27 -5.33 -0.78
C LYS A 42 -24.88 -6.62 -1.35
N GLN A 43 -24.71 -6.85 -2.65
CA GLN A 43 -25.14 -8.12 -3.26
C GLN A 43 -24.32 -9.31 -2.74
N LEU A 44 -23.01 -9.16 -2.58
CA LEU A 44 -22.14 -10.21 -2.04
C LEU A 44 -22.44 -10.49 -0.57
N ASP A 45 -22.66 -9.46 0.23
CA ASP A 45 -23.01 -9.61 1.66
C ASP A 45 -24.35 -10.34 1.83
N GLY A 46 -25.35 -10.04 0.99
CA GLY A 46 -26.63 -10.73 0.99
C GLY A 46 -26.57 -12.23 0.63
N LEU A 47 -25.50 -12.70 -0.02
CA LEU A 47 -25.28 -14.15 -0.25
C LEU A 47 -24.88 -14.91 1.04
N PHE A 48 -24.39 -14.19 2.04
CA PHE A 48 -23.95 -14.73 3.33
C PHE A 48 -24.93 -14.44 4.47
N GLU A 49 -25.97 -13.65 4.21
CA GLU A 49 -27.08 -13.47 5.16
C GLU A 49 -27.86 -14.77 5.27
N SER A 50 -27.69 -15.47 6.39
CA SER A 50 -28.59 -16.55 6.77
C SER A 50 -29.94 -15.94 7.19
N ASP A 51 -31.04 -16.64 6.88
CA ASP A 51 -32.46 -16.28 7.16
C ASP A 51 -32.79 -16.02 8.65
N ASP A 52 -31.81 -15.84 9.51
CA ASP A 52 -31.99 -15.62 10.94
C ASP A 52 -32.18 -14.13 11.23
N ASN A 53 -33.45 -13.71 11.22
CA ASN A 53 -33.96 -12.35 11.49
C ASN A 53 -33.67 -11.83 12.92
N SER A 54 -32.56 -12.20 13.53
CA SER A 54 -32.28 -11.95 14.97
C SER A 54 -31.35 -10.76 15.22
N TYR A 55 -30.89 -10.02 14.20
CA TYR A 55 -29.98 -8.90 14.43
C TYR A 55 -30.71 -7.56 14.33
N GLY A 56 -30.79 -6.92 15.50
CA GLY A 56 -31.47 -5.64 15.72
C GLY A 56 -30.90 -4.47 14.90
N GLN A 57 -31.72 -3.45 14.76
CA GLN A 57 -31.50 -2.16 14.13
C GLN A 57 -30.11 -1.57 14.46
N GLY A 58 -29.16 -1.71 13.54
CA GLY A 58 -27.79 -1.23 13.67
C GLY A 58 -26.83 -1.89 12.70
N GLN A 59 -27.31 -2.58 11.65
CA GLN A 59 -26.49 -3.22 10.65
C GLN A 59 -25.55 -2.19 10.02
N LYS A 60 -24.25 -2.34 10.33
CA LYS A 60 -23.20 -1.65 9.59
C LYS A 60 -23.27 -2.15 8.14
N GLN A 61 -23.49 -1.25 7.20
CA GLN A 61 -23.56 -1.60 5.79
C GLN A 61 -22.21 -2.15 5.32
N ALA A 62 -22.26 -3.18 4.47
CA ALA A 62 -21.10 -3.66 3.75
C ALA A 62 -20.45 -2.53 2.97
N ARG A 63 -19.16 -2.31 3.15
CA ARG A 63 -18.40 -1.22 2.53
C ARG A 63 -17.21 -1.76 1.77
N ALA A 64 -17.03 -1.26 0.55
CA ALA A 64 -15.82 -1.44 -0.20
C ALA A 64 -14.87 -0.27 0.07
N GLU A 65 -13.62 -0.57 0.32
CA GLU A 65 -12.54 0.41 0.35
C GLU A 65 -11.40 -0.07 -0.56
N GLY A 66 -10.70 0.86 -1.17
CA GLY A 66 -9.57 0.46 -1.98
C GLY A 66 -8.85 1.62 -2.62
N ARG A 67 -7.93 1.25 -3.50
CA ARG A 67 -7.15 2.19 -4.28
C ARG A 67 -6.94 1.70 -5.70
N ILE A 68 -6.78 2.66 -6.60
CA ILE A 68 -6.33 2.45 -7.96
C ILE A 68 -5.14 3.38 -8.18
N GLN A 69 -4.06 2.86 -8.73
CA GLN A 69 -2.86 3.61 -9.06
C GLN A 69 -2.51 3.36 -10.53
N LEU A 70 -2.32 4.44 -11.27
CA LEU A 70 -1.72 4.41 -12.60
C LEU A 70 -0.31 4.96 -12.51
N ALA A 71 0.67 4.22 -13.01
CA ALA A 71 2.06 4.60 -13.03
C ALA A 71 2.61 4.58 -14.46
N TRP A 72 3.48 5.54 -14.75
CA TRP A 72 4.34 5.53 -15.92
C TRP A 72 5.78 5.73 -15.44
N GLU A 73 6.63 4.75 -15.70
CA GLU A 73 7.95 4.62 -15.10
C GLU A 73 9.07 4.51 -16.16
N PRO A 74 9.23 5.51 -17.07
CA PRO A 74 10.28 5.50 -18.06
C PRO A 74 11.67 5.52 -17.42
N ARG A 75 12.58 4.73 -18.00
CA ARG A 75 13.99 4.67 -17.60
C ARG A 75 14.91 4.52 -18.78
N SER A 76 16.22 4.65 -18.57
CA SER A 76 17.23 4.44 -19.59
C SER A 76 17.03 3.11 -20.31
N GLY A 77 16.84 3.16 -21.62
CA GLY A 77 16.61 1.97 -22.47
C GLY A 77 15.18 1.41 -22.46
N MET A 78 14.25 1.96 -21.65
CA MET A 78 12.85 1.50 -21.56
C MET A 78 11.92 2.70 -21.31
N LEU A 79 11.25 3.19 -22.36
CA LEU A 79 10.41 4.38 -22.28
C LEU A 79 8.92 4.10 -22.06
N SER A 80 8.46 2.88 -22.31
CA SER A 80 7.04 2.52 -22.33
C SER A 80 6.60 1.69 -21.14
N ASP A 81 7.27 1.81 -19.99
CA ASP A 81 6.89 1.07 -18.80
C ASP A 81 5.70 1.74 -18.11
N THR A 82 4.52 1.14 -18.27
CA THR A 82 3.27 1.56 -17.63
C THR A 82 2.77 0.45 -16.73
N ASP A 83 2.23 0.84 -15.59
CA ASP A 83 1.75 -0.08 -14.57
C ASP A 83 0.40 0.39 -14.03
N LEU A 84 -0.58 -0.50 -14.01
CA LEU A 84 -1.88 -0.28 -13.39
C LEU A 84 -1.99 -1.19 -12.17
N ARG A 85 -2.15 -0.61 -11.02
CA ARG A 85 -2.32 -1.34 -9.75
C ARG A 85 -3.69 -1.03 -9.18
N PHE A 86 -4.30 -2.05 -8.62
CA PHE A 86 -5.53 -1.86 -7.89
C PHE A 86 -5.58 -2.78 -6.67
N ARG A 87 -6.27 -2.32 -5.64
CA ARG A 87 -6.58 -3.10 -4.46
C ARG A 87 -7.95 -2.73 -3.98
N VAL A 88 -8.79 -3.74 -3.84
CA VAL A 88 -10.15 -3.63 -3.32
C VAL A 88 -10.27 -4.52 -2.10
N ARG A 89 -10.79 -3.97 -1.04
CA ARG A 89 -11.13 -4.70 0.18
C ARG A 89 -12.59 -4.51 0.49
N VAL A 90 -13.28 -5.60 0.66
CA VAL A 90 -14.68 -5.62 1.01
C VAL A 90 -14.82 -6.22 2.40
N ARG A 91 -15.36 -5.46 3.34
CA ARG A 91 -15.74 -5.96 4.65
C ARG A 91 -17.12 -6.57 4.57
N LEU A 92 -17.30 -7.77 5.09
CA LEU A 92 -18.56 -8.49 5.13
C LEU A 92 -19.15 -8.45 6.54
N PRO A 93 -20.06 -7.51 6.86
CA PRO A 93 -20.63 -7.35 8.19
C PRO A 93 -21.44 -8.58 8.64
N ALA A 94 -22.12 -9.27 7.70
CA ALA A 94 -22.84 -10.51 7.96
C ALA A 94 -21.97 -11.59 8.64
N LEU A 95 -20.65 -11.54 8.44
CA LEU A 95 -19.66 -12.43 9.06
C LEU A 95 -18.93 -11.76 10.26
N GLN A 96 -19.65 -10.92 11.01
CA GLN A 96 -19.17 -10.22 12.21
C GLN A 96 -17.91 -9.38 11.98
N GLU A 97 -17.73 -8.83 10.76
CA GLU A 97 -16.55 -8.07 10.36
C GLU A 97 -15.20 -8.84 10.49
N ARG A 98 -15.27 -10.17 10.63
CA ARG A 98 -14.07 -11.03 10.75
C ARG A 98 -13.54 -11.49 9.40
N VAL A 99 -14.35 -11.35 8.35
CA VAL A 99 -14.01 -11.79 7.00
C VAL A 99 -13.97 -10.60 6.06
N ASP A 100 -12.88 -10.48 5.32
CA ASP A 100 -12.71 -9.53 4.24
C ASP A 100 -12.56 -10.29 2.92
N LEU A 101 -13.24 -9.84 1.86
CA LEU A 101 -12.93 -10.21 0.50
C LEU A 101 -11.87 -9.24 -0.04
N LEU A 102 -10.80 -9.77 -0.56
CA LEU A 102 -9.69 -9.02 -1.14
C LEU A 102 -9.61 -9.29 -2.64
N LEU A 103 -9.52 -8.24 -3.44
CA LEU A 103 -9.23 -8.29 -4.86
C LEU A 103 -8.05 -7.36 -5.14
N SER A 104 -6.99 -7.86 -5.74
CA SER A 104 -5.77 -7.09 -5.99
C SER A 104 -5.08 -7.58 -7.26
N ASP A 105 -4.31 -6.72 -7.88
CA ASP A 105 -3.38 -7.06 -8.96
C ASP A 105 -2.10 -7.71 -8.45
N ASN A 106 -1.81 -7.57 -7.15
CA ASN A 106 -0.61 -8.14 -6.53
C ASN A 106 -0.93 -8.76 -5.16
N GLU A 107 -0.37 -9.93 -4.91
CA GLU A 107 -0.49 -10.62 -3.61
C GLU A 107 0.38 -10.00 -2.52
N ASP A 108 1.48 -9.33 -2.89
CA ASP A 108 2.45 -8.80 -1.95
C ASP A 108 2.10 -7.37 -1.54
N GLU A 109 1.50 -7.23 -0.36
CA GLU A 109 1.13 -5.94 0.22
C GLU A 109 2.34 -5.03 0.54
N ASN A 110 3.55 -5.58 0.53
CA ASN A 110 4.74 -4.86 0.99
C ASN A 110 5.53 -4.19 -0.15
N GLN A 111 5.22 -4.52 -1.41
CA GLN A 111 5.95 -4.02 -2.59
C GLN A 111 5.26 -2.84 -3.29
N ASP A 112 4.14 -2.39 -2.78
CA ASP A 112 3.27 -1.41 -3.45
C ASP A 112 3.91 -0.07 -3.79
N ASN A 113 4.97 0.31 -3.10
CA ASN A 113 5.59 1.62 -3.25
C ASN A 113 6.90 1.63 -4.04
N THR A 114 7.31 0.49 -4.60
CA THR A 114 8.54 0.38 -5.38
C THR A 114 8.23 0.50 -6.87
N VAL A 115 9.15 1.05 -7.67
CA VAL A 115 9.01 1.06 -9.13
C VAL A 115 8.92 -0.37 -9.66
N ARG A 116 8.20 -0.56 -10.78
CA ARG A 116 7.96 -1.89 -11.33
C ARG A 116 9.25 -2.64 -11.65
N ALA A 117 10.25 -1.95 -12.22
CA ALA A 117 11.53 -2.55 -12.54
C ALA A 117 12.22 -3.13 -11.30
N ALA A 118 12.14 -2.42 -10.15
CA ALA A 118 12.71 -2.85 -8.90
C ALA A 118 11.91 -3.98 -8.19
N ARG A 119 10.67 -4.20 -8.56
CA ARG A 119 9.84 -5.29 -8.03
C ARG A 119 10.02 -6.61 -8.77
N ASN A 120 10.58 -6.55 -9.96
CA ASN A 120 10.57 -7.66 -10.92
C ASN A 120 11.84 -8.51 -10.93
N VAL A 121 12.76 -8.36 -9.99
CA VAL A 121 14.00 -9.14 -9.94
C VAL A 121 13.74 -10.66 -9.92
N ASN A 122 12.60 -11.09 -9.41
CA ASN A 122 12.16 -12.48 -9.39
C ASN A 122 10.83 -12.73 -10.09
N ALA A 123 10.27 -11.72 -10.74
CA ALA A 123 8.97 -11.83 -11.37
C ALA A 123 9.08 -12.25 -12.83
N ASN A 124 9.37 -13.52 -13.07
CA ASN A 124 8.85 -14.21 -14.24
C ASN A 124 7.32 -14.34 -14.20
N ASP A 125 6.69 -13.85 -13.15
CA ASP A 125 5.28 -13.87 -12.91
C ASP A 125 4.71 -12.46 -13.05
N ARG A 126 4.16 -12.19 -14.21
CA ARG A 126 3.36 -11.00 -14.46
C ARG A 126 2.22 -10.96 -13.47
N ASP A 127 2.04 -9.79 -12.86
CA ASP A 127 0.96 -9.48 -11.96
C ASP A 127 -0.36 -10.03 -12.51
N ARG A 128 -0.96 -10.95 -11.78
CA ARG A 128 -2.29 -11.49 -12.10
C ARG A 128 -3.21 -11.13 -10.97
N THR A 129 -4.42 -10.77 -11.34
CA THR A 129 -5.48 -10.50 -10.38
C THR A 129 -5.62 -11.65 -9.40
N THR A 130 -5.57 -11.34 -8.13
CA THR A 130 -5.76 -12.27 -7.03
C THR A 130 -7.09 -11.99 -6.35
N ILE A 131 -7.78 -13.06 -5.98
CA ILE A 131 -8.99 -13.01 -5.17
C ILE A 131 -8.78 -13.85 -3.93
N ALA A 132 -9.09 -13.30 -2.76
CA ALA A 132 -8.89 -13.99 -1.50
C ALA A 132 -9.94 -13.64 -0.45
N LEU A 133 -10.21 -14.59 0.42
CA LEU A 133 -10.91 -14.37 1.68
C LEU A 133 -9.87 -14.28 2.79
N ARG A 134 -9.92 -13.22 3.56
CA ARG A 134 -9.10 -13.04 4.76
C ARG A 134 -9.98 -13.14 5.99
N PHE A 135 -9.63 -14.04 6.88
CA PHE A 135 -10.26 -14.23 8.17
C PHE A 135 -9.36 -13.71 9.29
N ARG A 136 -9.94 -13.00 10.26
CA ARG A 136 -9.30 -12.58 11.51
C ARG A 136 -10.18 -13.08 12.67
N PRO A 137 -9.61 -13.81 13.66
CA PRO A 137 -10.38 -14.29 14.81
C PRO A 137 -11.08 -13.16 15.58
N GLU A 138 -10.39 -12.02 15.71
CA GLU A 138 -10.87 -10.78 16.32
C GLU A 138 -10.45 -9.59 15.43
N GLN A 139 -11.13 -8.44 15.55
CA GLN A 139 -10.80 -7.25 14.74
C GLN A 139 -9.35 -6.78 14.96
N ASP A 140 -8.88 -6.85 16.21
CA ASP A 140 -7.53 -6.44 16.62
C ASP A 140 -6.55 -7.62 16.70
N SER A 141 -6.93 -8.79 16.14
CA SER A 141 -6.07 -9.97 16.18
C SER A 141 -4.74 -9.74 15.47
N HIS A 142 -3.64 -10.11 16.13
CA HIS A 142 -2.30 -10.16 15.53
C HIS A 142 -2.21 -11.22 14.43
N TYR A 143 -3.13 -12.21 14.43
CA TYR A 143 -3.19 -13.28 13.44
C TYR A 143 -4.22 -12.99 12.37
N SER A 144 -3.89 -13.34 11.14
CA SER A 144 -4.83 -13.38 10.02
C SER A 144 -4.57 -14.61 9.16
N TYR A 145 -5.66 -15.17 8.64
CA TYR A 145 -5.63 -16.31 7.74
C TYR A 145 -6.21 -15.89 6.40
N ARG A 146 -5.61 -16.36 5.32
CA ARG A 146 -6.04 -16.02 3.97
C ARG A 146 -6.10 -17.27 3.11
N ILE A 147 -7.17 -17.43 2.35
CA ILE A 147 -7.32 -18.45 1.32
C ILE A 147 -7.71 -17.74 0.04
N GLY A 148 -7.06 -18.08 -1.06
CA GLY A 148 -7.31 -17.38 -2.30
C GLY A 148 -6.83 -18.13 -3.54
N ALA A 149 -7.15 -17.52 -4.68
CA ALA A 149 -6.61 -17.88 -5.97
C ALA A 149 -5.86 -16.69 -6.54
N GLY A 150 -4.71 -16.92 -7.13
CA GLY A 150 -3.87 -15.83 -7.61
C GLY A 150 -2.78 -16.30 -8.56
N ARG A 151 -1.58 -15.90 -8.29
CA ARG A 151 -0.40 -16.11 -9.11
C ARG A 151 -0.38 -17.48 -9.81
N ARG A 152 -0.17 -17.52 -11.15
CA ARG A 152 -0.11 -18.74 -11.99
C ARG A 152 -1.35 -19.64 -11.88
N ASP A 153 -2.52 -19.07 -11.64
CA ASP A 153 -3.77 -19.82 -11.44
C ASP A 153 -3.67 -20.89 -10.34
N GLN A 154 -2.97 -20.55 -9.25
CA GLN A 154 -2.80 -21.39 -8.08
C GLN A 154 -3.77 -21.03 -6.98
N LEU A 155 -4.20 -22.05 -6.23
CA LEU A 155 -4.83 -21.84 -4.94
C LEU A 155 -3.73 -21.69 -3.88
N TYR A 156 -4.00 -20.87 -2.88
CA TYR A 156 -3.09 -20.69 -1.77
C TYR A 156 -3.81 -20.56 -0.43
N ALA A 157 -3.10 -20.93 0.61
CA ALA A 157 -3.45 -20.64 2.00
C ALA A 157 -2.26 -19.94 2.68
N LYS A 158 -2.55 -18.91 3.45
CA LYS A 158 -1.55 -18.11 4.17
C LYS A 158 -1.98 -17.90 5.61
N THR A 159 -1.03 -17.92 6.52
CA THR A 159 -1.20 -17.44 7.89
C THR A 159 -0.18 -16.37 8.18
N ARG A 160 -0.59 -15.27 8.75
CA ARG A 160 0.27 -14.13 9.09
C ARG A 160 0.09 -13.72 10.53
N TYR A 161 1.19 -13.51 11.19
CA TYR A 161 1.30 -12.83 12.48
C TYR A 161 1.89 -11.44 12.26
N ARG A 162 1.35 -10.41 12.93
CA ARG A 162 1.89 -9.05 12.89
C ARG A 162 1.74 -8.40 14.25
N ASP A 163 2.80 -7.72 14.70
CA ASP A 163 2.79 -7.00 15.95
C ASP A 163 3.75 -5.80 15.92
N ALA A 164 3.68 -4.95 16.95
CA ALA A 164 4.53 -3.77 17.08
C ALA A 164 4.95 -3.57 18.54
N LEU A 165 6.20 -3.19 18.74
CA LEU A 165 6.77 -2.84 20.05
C LEU A 165 7.21 -1.38 20.03
N ALA A 166 6.67 -0.56 20.93
CA ALA A 166 7.13 0.78 21.17
C ALA A 166 8.19 0.75 22.28
N PHE A 167 9.44 1.14 21.99
CA PHE A 167 10.52 1.23 22.97
C PHE A 167 10.54 2.58 23.67
N SER A 168 10.06 3.60 22.98
CA SER A 168 9.93 4.97 23.52
C SER A 168 8.89 5.74 22.70
N ASN A 169 8.65 7.00 23.03
CA ASN A 169 7.78 7.88 22.24
C ASN A 169 8.30 8.15 20.82
N GLN A 170 9.55 7.84 20.53
CA GLN A 170 10.19 8.09 19.24
C GLN A 170 10.56 6.80 18.50
N TRP A 171 10.75 5.68 19.21
CA TRP A 171 11.22 4.43 18.64
C TRP A 171 10.15 3.35 18.69
N ALA A 172 9.89 2.75 17.55
CA ALA A 172 9.04 1.57 17.43
C ALA A 172 9.69 0.51 16.52
N MET A 173 9.40 -0.75 16.81
CA MET A 173 9.72 -1.89 15.96
C MET A 173 8.42 -2.54 15.54
N LEU A 174 8.25 -2.73 14.25
CA LEU A 174 7.15 -3.49 13.67
C LEU A 174 7.73 -4.80 13.15
N TYR A 175 7.08 -5.91 13.41
CA TYR A 175 7.52 -7.20 12.92
C TYR A 175 6.35 -8.05 12.46
N ASP A 176 6.59 -8.85 11.45
CA ASP A 176 5.60 -9.77 10.92
C ASP A 176 6.26 -11.05 10.40
N ALA A 177 5.50 -12.13 10.44
CA ALA A 177 5.88 -13.40 9.87
C ALA A 177 4.67 -14.00 9.14
N GLU A 178 4.90 -14.54 7.96
CA GLU A 178 3.88 -15.20 7.15
C GLU A 178 4.37 -16.58 6.72
N LEU A 179 3.52 -17.59 6.86
CA LEU A 179 3.70 -18.90 6.26
C LEU A 179 2.64 -19.07 5.19
N TYR A 180 3.03 -19.62 4.06
CA TYR A 180 2.11 -19.83 2.96
C TYR A 180 2.37 -21.14 2.24
N TYR A 181 1.30 -21.66 1.66
CA TYR A 181 1.33 -22.82 0.79
C TYR A 181 0.58 -22.52 -0.50
N TYR A 182 1.21 -22.82 -1.62
CA TYR A 182 0.65 -22.76 -2.95
C TYR A 182 0.58 -24.15 -3.55
N THR A 183 -0.43 -24.40 -4.38
CA THR A 183 -0.64 -25.73 -4.98
C THR A 183 0.49 -26.20 -5.89
N ARG A 184 1.27 -25.29 -6.48
CA ARG A 184 2.44 -25.60 -7.32
C ARG A 184 3.75 -25.23 -6.65
N ASP A 185 3.86 -24.00 -6.14
CA ASP A 185 5.10 -23.46 -5.58
C ASP A 185 5.38 -23.97 -4.15
N ARG A 186 4.47 -24.81 -3.62
CA ARG A 186 4.57 -25.48 -2.31
C ARG A 186 4.67 -24.50 -1.14
N LEU A 187 5.50 -24.85 -0.17
CA LEU A 187 5.66 -24.09 1.07
C LEU A 187 6.55 -22.88 0.85
N GLY A 188 6.22 -21.80 1.54
CA GLY A 188 7.09 -20.65 1.66
C GLY A 188 6.90 -19.93 2.97
N ALA A 189 7.82 -19.07 3.29
CA ALA A 189 7.82 -18.26 4.49
C ALA A 189 8.31 -16.86 4.21
N GLU A 190 7.79 -15.89 4.94
CA GLU A 190 8.22 -14.51 4.91
C GLU A 190 8.40 -14.00 6.34
N ALA A 191 9.43 -13.23 6.59
CA ALA A 191 9.64 -12.53 7.85
C ALA A 191 10.08 -11.10 7.59
N GLY A 192 9.49 -10.17 8.31
CA GLY A 192 9.79 -8.75 8.22
C GLY A 192 10.06 -8.13 9.59
N VAL A 193 11.04 -7.24 9.64
CA VAL A 193 11.31 -6.38 10.79
C VAL A 193 11.57 -4.96 10.31
N ALA A 194 10.80 -4.01 10.82
CA ALA A 194 10.98 -2.60 10.53
C ALA A 194 11.28 -1.83 11.81
N PHE A 195 12.32 -1.01 11.79
CA PHE A 195 12.63 -0.04 12.84
C PHE A 195 12.18 1.34 12.38
N GLN A 196 11.44 2.01 13.23
CA GLN A 196 10.88 3.33 12.96
C GLN A 196 11.38 4.31 14.03
N TYR A 197 11.87 5.45 13.57
CA TYR A 197 12.32 6.53 14.42
C TYR A 197 11.65 7.84 14.04
N GLU A 198 10.85 8.39 14.92
CA GLU A 198 10.22 9.69 14.77
C GLU A 198 11.15 10.78 15.31
N ILE A 199 11.85 11.49 14.44
CA ILE A 199 12.72 12.61 14.81
C ILE A 199 11.87 13.74 15.38
N ASN A 200 10.77 14.03 14.72
CA ASN A 200 9.73 14.99 15.14
C ASN A 200 8.46 14.74 14.31
N LYS A 201 7.38 15.51 14.54
CA LYS A 201 6.08 15.39 13.85
C LYS A 201 6.13 15.46 12.34
N LYS A 202 7.22 15.97 11.74
CA LYS A 202 7.39 16.10 10.28
C LYS A 202 8.40 15.11 9.70
N HIS A 203 9.22 14.49 10.51
CA HIS A 203 10.34 13.66 10.08
C HIS A 203 10.25 12.27 10.71
N LEU A 204 10.12 11.25 9.87
CA LEU A 204 10.11 9.86 10.27
C LEU A 204 11.13 9.10 9.42
N VAL A 205 12.05 8.39 10.06
CA VAL A 205 12.95 7.44 9.40
C VAL A 205 12.47 6.03 9.66
N ARG A 206 12.45 5.21 8.62
CA ARG A 206 12.08 3.81 8.72
C ARG A 206 13.06 2.94 7.95
N GLN A 207 13.54 1.90 8.61
CA GLN A 207 14.33 0.83 8.02
C GLN A 207 13.50 -0.45 7.99
N ASN A 208 13.28 -1.02 6.82
CA ASN A 208 12.60 -2.28 6.61
C ASN A 208 13.63 -3.36 6.25
N ASN A 209 13.52 -4.51 6.88
CA ASN A 209 14.29 -5.69 6.54
C ASN A 209 13.31 -6.83 6.31
N ARG A 210 13.40 -7.51 5.17
CA ARG A 210 12.46 -8.54 4.79
C ARG A 210 13.18 -9.71 4.15
N PHE A 211 12.72 -10.92 4.50
CA PHE A 211 13.27 -12.18 4.05
C PHE A 211 12.13 -13.07 3.55
N TYR A 212 12.27 -13.61 2.35
CA TYR A 212 11.32 -14.50 1.71
C TYR A 212 11.99 -15.83 1.41
N PHE A 213 11.40 -16.92 1.84
CA PHE A 213 11.80 -18.26 1.48
C PHE A 213 10.79 -18.90 0.54
N ARG A 214 11.27 -19.63 -0.47
CA ARG A 214 10.45 -20.43 -1.39
C ARG A 214 11.03 -21.82 -1.52
N ASP A 215 10.22 -22.84 -1.27
CA ASP A 215 10.59 -24.25 -1.40
C ASP A 215 10.87 -24.61 -2.87
N ASP A 216 10.09 -24.04 -3.81
CA ASP A 216 10.25 -24.27 -5.25
C ASP A 216 11.67 -23.97 -5.77
N THR A 217 12.27 -22.89 -5.32
CA THR A 217 13.64 -22.48 -5.71
C THR A 217 14.69 -22.81 -4.67
N ASN A 218 14.27 -23.23 -3.48
CA ASN A 218 15.12 -23.40 -2.29
C ASN A 218 16.03 -22.18 -2.04
N ASP A 219 15.48 -21.00 -2.20
CA ASP A 219 16.20 -19.74 -2.16
C ASP A 219 15.58 -18.78 -1.15
N TRP A 220 16.44 -17.94 -0.56
CA TRP A 220 16.05 -16.80 0.25
C TRP A 220 16.26 -15.53 -0.56
N LEU A 221 15.17 -14.80 -0.78
CA LEU A 221 15.24 -13.41 -1.20
C LEU A 221 15.32 -12.55 0.05
N TRP A 222 16.24 -11.62 0.08
CA TRP A 222 16.39 -10.64 1.14
C TRP A 222 16.31 -9.23 0.59
N ARG A 223 15.63 -8.33 1.34
CA ARG A 223 15.45 -6.94 0.99
C ARG A 223 15.72 -6.07 2.20
N HIS A 224 16.53 -5.05 2.01
CA HIS A 224 16.78 -3.98 2.97
C HIS A 224 16.40 -2.66 2.34
N GLU A 225 15.56 -1.91 3.02
CA GLU A 225 15.08 -0.62 2.56
C GLU A 225 15.16 0.41 3.69
N VAL A 226 15.63 1.61 3.37
CA VAL A 226 15.60 2.77 4.26
C VAL A 226 14.87 3.88 3.57
N HIS A 227 13.90 4.47 4.23
CA HIS A 227 13.24 5.68 3.76
C HIS A 227 13.07 6.70 4.87
N HIS A 228 13.11 7.96 4.47
CA HIS A 228 12.87 9.09 5.34
C HIS A 228 11.64 9.83 4.83
N LEU A 229 10.57 9.82 5.57
CA LEU A 229 9.38 10.60 5.27
C LEU A 229 9.54 11.99 5.86
N PHE A 230 9.47 12.99 5.01
CA PHE A 230 9.45 14.39 5.38
C PHE A 230 8.14 15.04 4.94
N SER A 231 7.28 15.39 5.90
CA SER A 231 6.07 16.17 5.66
C SER A 231 6.43 17.65 5.54
N VAL A 232 6.38 18.19 4.33
CA VAL A 232 6.64 19.61 4.07
C VAL A 232 5.49 20.44 4.62
N ASP A 233 4.25 20.06 4.25
CA ASP A 233 3.01 20.64 4.72
C ASP A 233 1.89 19.58 4.78
N GLN A 234 0.63 19.99 4.89
CA GLN A 234 -0.53 19.09 5.00
C GLN A 234 -0.78 18.25 3.74
N HIS A 235 -0.31 18.73 2.58
CA HIS A 235 -0.59 18.14 1.28
C HIS A 235 0.66 17.65 0.57
N ASN A 236 1.85 17.96 1.06
CA ASN A 236 3.12 17.66 0.42
C ASN A 236 4.03 16.85 1.32
N ALA A 237 4.53 15.76 0.81
CA ALA A 237 5.55 14.95 1.45
C ALA A 237 6.70 14.63 0.48
N ILE A 238 7.90 14.53 1.03
CA ILE A 238 9.11 14.14 0.32
C ILE A 238 9.65 12.88 0.98
N ILE A 239 9.99 11.87 0.17
CA ILE A 239 10.39 10.56 0.65
C ILE A 239 11.62 10.10 -0.12
N PRO A 240 12.84 10.53 0.28
CA PRO A 240 14.05 9.86 -0.19
C PRO A 240 14.09 8.44 0.35
N HIS A 241 14.50 7.50 -0.52
CA HIS A 241 14.64 6.11 -0.12
C HIS A 241 15.78 5.41 -0.85
N PHE A 242 16.27 4.35 -0.23
CA PHE A 242 17.32 3.48 -0.72
C PHE A 242 16.92 2.04 -0.46
N LEU A 243 17.11 1.18 -1.44
CA LEU A 243 16.77 -0.23 -1.37
C LEU A 243 17.92 -1.08 -1.94
N VAL A 244 18.20 -2.19 -1.26
CA VAL A 244 19.06 -3.26 -1.78
C VAL A 244 18.31 -4.58 -1.63
N GLU A 245 18.31 -5.36 -2.71
CA GLU A 245 17.69 -6.68 -2.73
C GLU A 245 18.66 -7.71 -3.29
N GLY A 246 18.54 -8.95 -2.84
CA GLY A 246 19.38 -10.02 -3.31
C GLY A 246 18.83 -11.41 -3.04
N LEU A 247 19.58 -12.40 -3.50
CA LEU A 247 19.29 -13.83 -3.40
C LEU A 247 20.39 -14.58 -2.66
N SER A 248 20.04 -15.72 -2.06
CA SER A 248 20.99 -16.60 -1.37
C SER A 248 21.59 -17.67 -2.27
N GLN A 249 20.91 -18.06 -3.36
CA GLN A 249 21.35 -19.10 -4.28
C GLN A 249 21.84 -18.55 -5.62
N PRO A 250 22.84 -19.14 -6.27
CA PRO A 250 23.72 -20.25 -5.80
C PRO A 250 24.73 -19.80 -4.74
N ASN A 251 24.85 -18.51 -4.48
CA ASN A 251 25.63 -17.88 -3.41
C ASN A 251 24.94 -16.56 -3.03
N TYR A 252 25.21 -16.08 -1.82
CA TYR A 252 24.64 -14.83 -1.33
C TYR A 252 25.12 -13.65 -2.19
N ARG A 253 24.18 -12.97 -2.88
CA ARG A 253 24.51 -11.93 -3.84
C ARG A 253 23.46 -10.84 -3.94
N VAL A 254 23.88 -9.65 -4.29
CA VAL A 254 23.00 -8.53 -4.62
C VAL A 254 22.44 -8.73 -6.03
N GLU A 255 21.15 -8.58 -6.21
CA GLU A 255 20.45 -8.57 -7.50
C GLU A 255 20.10 -7.16 -7.95
N GLU A 256 19.85 -6.27 -6.98
CA GLU A 256 19.34 -4.95 -7.24
C GLU A 256 19.82 -3.94 -6.21
N VAL A 257 20.13 -2.73 -6.68
CA VAL A 257 20.30 -1.52 -5.87
C VAL A 257 19.42 -0.43 -6.46
N TYR A 258 18.66 0.25 -5.63
CA TYR A 258 17.76 1.31 -6.04
C TYR A 258 17.87 2.50 -5.10
N THR A 259 17.80 3.70 -5.63
CA THR A 259 17.64 4.94 -4.85
C THR A 259 16.71 5.88 -5.58
N GLY A 260 15.83 6.53 -4.85
CA GLY A 260 14.85 7.45 -5.38
C GLY A 260 14.50 8.56 -4.41
N PHE A 261 13.85 9.56 -4.96
CA PHE A 261 13.38 10.72 -4.26
C PHE A 261 11.93 10.99 -4.65
N ARG A 262 10.97 10.58 -3.86
CA ARG A 262 9.54 10.69 -4.16
C ARG A 262 8.99 11.99 -3.58
N TRP A 263 8.38 12.80 -4.43
CA TRP A 263 7.49 13.87 -4.03
C TRP A 263 6.05 13.40 -4.18
N ARG A 264 5.26 13.51 -3.13
CA ARG A 264 3.84 13.12 -3.08
C ARG A 264 2.99 14.32 -2.73
N ASN A 265 1.91 14.53 -3.48
CA ASN A 265 1.02 15.67 -3.33
C ASN A 265 -0.45 15.25 -3.44
N ASN A 266 -1.33 15.81 -2.57
CA ASN A 266 -2.79 15.64 -2.62
C ASN A 266 -3.56 16.96 -2.51
N THR A 267 -2.98 18.05 -2.99
CA THR A 267 -3.56 19.40 -2.90
C THR A 267 -4.95 19.50 -3.57
N LEU A 268 -5.20 18.71 -4.60
CA LEU A 268 -6.48 18.78 -5.33
C LEU A 268 -7.64 18.15 -4.56
N ARG A 269 -7.43 17.00 -3.93
CA ARG A 269 -8.38 16.23 -3.13
C ARG A 269 -7.65 15.33 -2.15
N ASP A 270 -8.22 15.12 -0.98
CA ASP A 270 -7.64 14.26 0.06
C ASP A 270 -7.53 12.79 -0.36
N TRP A 271 -8.38 12.35 -1.29
CA TRP A 271 -8.39 10.99 -1.84
C TRP A 271 -7.56 10.80 -3.11
N LEU A 272 -7.00 11.89 -3.71
CA LEU A 272 -6.27 11.86 -4.98
C LEU A 272 -4.84 12.33 -4.80
N PHE A 273 -3.90 11.43 -5.03
CA PHE A 273 -2.46 11.67 -4.87
C PHE A 273 -1.75 11.68 -6.23
N PHE A 274 -0.82 12.60 -6.37
CA PHE A 274 0.13 12.67 -7.47
C PHE A 274 1.53 12.44 -6.91
N GLU A 275 2.31 11.62 -7.59
CA GLU A 275 3.69 11.34 -7.21
C GLU A 275 4.63 11.54 -8.39
N VAL A 276 5.77 12.15 -8.11
CA VAL A 276 6.91 12.27 -9.02
C VAL A 276 8.13 11.73 -8.29
N GLU A 277 8.79 10.75 -8.91
CA GLU A 277 9.93 10.07 -8.31
C GLU A 277 11.06 9.89 -9.31
N PRO A 278 12.03 10.83 -9.40
CA PRO A 278 13.31 10.55 -10.04
C PRO A 278 14.04 9.44 -9.27
N PHE A 279 14.63 8.49 -10.02
CA PHE A 279 15.33 7.37 -9.43
C PHE A 279 16.55 6.94 -10.21
N VAL A 280 17.41 6.19 -9.56
CA VAL A 280 18.54 5.48 -10.14
C VAL A 280 18.45 4.01 -9.73
N LEU A 281 18.69 3.14 -10.68
CA LEU A 281 18.54 1.69 -10.54
C LEU A 281 19.77 0.99 -11.13
N TRP A 282 20.24 -0.03 -10.45
CA TRP A 282 21.29 -0.94 -10.87
C TRP A 282 20.79 -2.37 -10.72
N LEU A 283 20.70 -3.10 -11.83
CA LEU A 283 20.23 -4.47 -11.87
C LEU A 283 21.38 -5.41 -12.27
N ARG A 284 21.50 -6.55 -11.60
CA ARG A 284 22.49 -7.57 -11.94
C ARG A 284 22.35 -8.10 -13.37
N ASN A 285 21.10 -8.34 -13.82
CA ASN A 285 20.81 -8.78 -15.18
C ASN A 285 21.15 -7.74 -16.27
N GLU A 286 21.45 -6.52 -15.88
CA GLU A 286 21.93 -5.43 -16.72
C GLU A 286 23.41 -5.07 -16.42
N ASP A 287 24.17 -6.02 -15.83
CA ASP A 287 25.58 -5.85 -15.43
C ASP A 287 25.80 -4.64 -14.48
N PHE A 288 24.83 -4.33 -13.65
CA PHE A 288 24.80 -3.12 -12.79
C PHE A 288 25.07 -1.81 -13.53
N LYS A 289 24.73 -1.74 -14.80
CA LYS A 289 24.76 -0.47 -15.53
C LYS A 289 23.79 0.51 -14.90
N THR A 290 24.22 1.76 -14.75
CA THR A 290 23.40 2.80 -14.16
C THR A 290 22.21 3.10 -15.08
N SER A 291 21.01 2.92 -14.57
CA SER A 291 19.75 3.25 -15.24
C SER A 291 19.06 4.39 -14.50
N TYR A 292 18.87 5.52 -15.20
CA TYR A 292 18.15 6.68 -14.67
C TYR A 292 16.70 6.63 -15.12
N GLY A 293 15.79 7.00 -14.25
CA GLY A 293 14.38 7.03 -14.58
C GLY A 293 13.60 8.07 -13.79
N VAL A 294 12.35 8.22 -14.16
CA VAL A 294 11.35 8.98 -13.41
C VAL A 294 10.06 8.18 -13.35
N ALA A 295 9.48 8.05 -12.17
CA ALA A 295 8.16 7.48 -12.04
C ALA A 295 7.14 8.60 -11.83
N LEU A 296 6.08 8.59 -12.62
CA LEU A 296 4.92 9.46 -12.48
C LEU A 296 3.73 8.60 -12.11
N ARG A 297 3.09 8.90 -10.97
CA ARG A 297 1.98 8.10 -10.47
C ARG A 297 0.79 8.98 -10.12
N VAL A 298 -0.40 8.46 -10.40
CA VAL A 298 -1.67 8.99 -9.94
C VAL A 298 -2.35 7.89 -9.14
N GLU A 299 -2.68 8.16 -7.90
CA GLU A 299 -3.29 7.21 -6.98
C GLU A 299 -4.60 7.78 -6.44
N ALA A 300 -5.69 7.04 -6.60
CA ALA A 300 -7.01 7.39 -6.13
C ALA A 300 -7.50 6.38 -5.08
N TYR A 301 -7.97 6.89 -3.95
CA TYR A 301 -8.61 6.11 -2.90
C TYR A 301 -10.12 6.24 -3.00
N TYR A 302 -10.84 5.19 -2.63
CA TYR A 302 -12.31 5.19 -2.54
C TYR A 302 -12.78 4.44 -1.29
N GLY A 303 -14.01 4.70 -0.85
CA GLY A 303 -14.63 4.03 0.29
C GLY A 303 -14.06 4.41 1.66
N LYS A 304 -13.10 5.33 1.75
CA LYS A 304 -12.75 5.97 3.03
C LYS A 304 -13.71 7.12 3.29
N ASP A 305 -14.25 7.19 4.49
CA ASP A 305 -14.95 8.39 4.96
C ASP A 305 -13.92 9.55 4.93
N THR A 306 -14.04 10.44 3.94
CA THR A 306 -13.28 11.68 3.78
C THR A 306 -13.97 12.81 4.49
#